data_00700333e5b87e45536317b58a3d03b3
#
_entry.id   00700333e5b87e45536317b58a3d03b3
#
_cell.length_a   1.000
_cell.length_b   1.000
_cell.length_c   1.000
_cell.angle_alpha   90.00
_cell.angle_beta   90.00
_cell.angle_gamma   90.00
#
_symmetry.space_group_name_H-M   'P 1'
#
loop_
_entity.id
_entity.type
_entity.pdbx_description
1 polymer ?
#
loop_
_entity_poly.entity_id
_entity_poly.type
_entity_poly.pdbx_seq_one_letter_code
_entity_poly.pdbx_strand_id
1 'polypeptide(L)'
;MGQSGGGLLRGLFLRDLKQQLAQAQTEEDRQRVTMAARFGLGGAGPQGFGIRREFMKKILLIGTGGTIASDVTEDGLAPELTSEQLLNHLPAISSICDVECIQLLNLDSTNMRPEHWLDMVRCIRENYDRYDGFVITHGTDTMAYTAAGLSYLIQGSPKPVILTGAQKPIGFDSTDSKINMTDAFRCAASDLPGVSIVFNNHVILGTRARKTRTKSFQAFSSINYPDLGILRDGVLLRYIRQDCTTVPTFSDTLDNKVALLKLTPGQDRSAADFFLERNDALIIESFGVGGLPEHGGFYDCLQSWIEQGKFVVLTTQVPSEGSDVGVYHVGHSLKANLRVLEAYDMTTEAVVAKLMWILGRTHDRTEVEKLFYTPIAKDILFPVHGWGL
;
A
#
# COMPACT_ATOMS: atom_id res chain seq x y z
N MET A 1 -34.87 -26.25 9.89
CA MET A 1 -34.52 -27.34 8.95
C MET A 1 -33.47 -26.78 8.00
N GLY A 2 -32.21 -27.23 8.05
CA GLY A 2 -31.10 -26.72 7.22
C GLY A 2 -29.72 -27.12 7.73
N GLN A 3 -29.51 -28.38 8.10
CA GLN A 3 -28.16 -28.93 8.36
C GLN A 3 -28.05 -30.29 7.66
N SER A 4 -27.55 -30.35 6.44
CA SER A 4 -27.14 -31.62 5.83
C SER A 4 -26.19 -31.52 4.63
N GLY A 5 -25.74 -30.33 4.18
CA GLY A 5 -24.84 -30.22 3.03
C GLY A 5 -23.36 -30.52 3.31
N GLY A 6 -22.84 -30.19 4.51
CA GLY A 6 -21.41 -30.31 4.83
C GLY A 6 -20.89 -31.74 5.06
N GLY A 7 -21.76 -32.66 5.48
CA GLY A 7 -21.39 -34.06 5.76
C GLY A 7 -21.19 -34.89 4.49
N LEU A 8 -21.96 -34.63 3.45
CA LEU A 8 -21.90 -35.37 2.19
C LEU A 8 -20.64 -35.06 1.39
N LEU A 9 -20.27 -33.78 1.31
CA LEU A 9 -19.05 -33.32 0.63
C LEU A 9 -17.78 -33.84 1.33
N ARG A 10 -17.77 -33.85 2.67
CA ARG A 10 -16.65 -34.41 3.46
C ARG A 10 -16.50 -35.91 3.28
N GLY A 11 -17.63 -36.63 3.12
CA GLY A 11 -17.62 -38.08 2.88
C GLY A 11 -17.12 -38.46 1.48
N LEU A 12 -17.48 -37.70 0.47
CA LEU A 12 -16.98 -37.84 -0.92
C LEU A 12 -15.48 -37.55 -0.99
N PHE A 13 -15.03 -36.48 -0.38
CA PHE A 13 -13.60 -36.10 -0.33
C PHE A 13 -12.74 -37.20 0.34
N LEU A 14 -13.18 -37.78 1.45
CA LEU A 14 -12.44 -38.82 2.14
C LEU A 14 -12.41 -40.16 1.36
N ARG A 15 -13.43 -40.45 0.55
CA ARG A 15 -13.44 -41.61 -0.34
C ARG A 15 -12.44 -41.47 -1.48
N ASP A 16 -12.45 -40.29 -2.13
CA ASP A 16 -11.54 -39.99 -3.23
C ASP A 16 -10.09 -40.02 -2.76
N LEU A 17 -9.78 -39.42 -1.61
CA LEU A 17 -8.46 -39.44 -1.00
C LEU A 17 -7.96 -40.87 -0.70
N LYS A 18 -8.80 -41.73 -0.16
CA LYS A 18 -8.44 -43.14 0.11
C LYS A 18 -8.16 -43.91 -1.19
N GLN A 19 -8.90 -43.62 -2.24
CA GLN A 19 -8.71 -44.22 -3.57
C GLN A 19 -7.39 -43.77 -4.21
N GLN A 20 -7.04 -42.50 -4.11
CA GLN A 20 -5.78 -41.96 -4.62
C GLN A 20 -4.57 -42.49 -3.86
N LEU A 21 -4.64 -42.59 -2.53
CA LEU A 21 -3.60 -43.22 -1.70
C LEU A 21 -3.38 -44.70 -2.02
N ALA A 22 -4.47 -45.43 -2.36
CA ALA A 22 -4.37 -46.83 -2.74
C ALA A 22 -3.76 -47.03 -4.15
N GLN A 23 -3.84 -46.02 -5.02
CA GLN A 23 -3.28 -46.08 -6.37
C GLN A 23 -1.85 -45.51 -6.46
N ALA A 24 -1.33 -44.91 -5.38
CA ALA A 24 0.02 -44.35 -5.32
C ALA A 24 1.07 -45.50 -5.32
N GLN A 25 1.89 -45.55 -6.37
CA GLN A 25 2.88 -46.61 -6.57
C GLN A 25 4.23 -46.31 -5.92
N THR A 26 4.51 -45.06 -5.57
CA THR A 26 5.76 -44.65 -4.93
C THR A 26 5.50 -43.88 -3.63
N GLU A 27 6.50 -43.82 -2.75
CA GLU A 27 6.44 -43.05 -1.50
C GLU A 27 6.30 -41.54 -1.81
N GLU A 28 6.89 -41.08 -2.91
CA GLU A 28 6.78 -39.69 -3.38
C GLU A 28 5.34 -39.36 -3.83
N ASP A 29 4.66 -40.28 -4.50
CA ASP A 29 3.24 -40.14 -4.86
C ASP A 29 2.34 -40.10 -3.61
N ARG A 30 2.63 -40.91 -2.59
CA ARG A 30 1.91 -40.89 -1.32
C ARG A 30 2.08 -39.58 -0.57
N GLN A 31 3.31 -39.03 -0.55
CA GLN A 31 3.59 -37.74 0.05
C GLN A 31 2.86 -36.61 -0.70
N ARG A 32 2.83 -36.64 -2.05
CA ARG A 32 2.08 -35.67 -2.88
C ARG A 32 0.58 -35.73 -2.62
N VAL A 33 -0.02 -36.91 -2.55
CA VAL A 33 -1.46 -37.09 -2.25
C VAL A 33 -1.78 -36.61 -0.85
N THR A 34 -0.93 -36.90 0.12
CA THR A 34 -1.11 -36.48 1.52
C THR A 34 -0.96 -34.96 1.68
N MET A 35 -0.01 -34.35 0.98
CA MET A 35 0.15 -32.90 0.94
C MET A 35 -1.07 -32.23 0.28
N ALA A 36 -1.52 -32.74 -0.87
CA ALA A 36 -2.70 -32.23 -1.55
C ALA A 36 -3.97 -32.27 -0.68
N ALA A 37 -4.14 -33.34 0.09
CA ALA A 37 -5.25 -33.48 1.04
C ALA A 37 -5.16 -32.53 2.24
N ARG A 38 -3.95 -32.29 2.74
CA ARG A 38 -3.69 -31.39 3.88
C ARG A 38 -3.99 -29.92 3.56
N PHE A 39 -3.86 -29.53 2.27
CA PHE A 39 -4.10 -28.18 1.76
C PHE A 39 -5.40 -28.02 0.97
N GLY A 40 -6.33 -29.00 1.04
CA GLY A 40 -7.61 -28.93 0.33
C GLY A 40 -7.49 -29.11 -1.19
N LEU A 41 -6.35 -29.62 -1.69
CA LEU A 41 -6.05 -29.77 -3.10
C LEU A 41 -6.40 -31.20 -3.57
N GLY A 42 -7.68 -31.56 -3.61
CA GLY A 42 -8.16 -32.83 -4.13
C GLY A 42 -8.03 -32.90 -5.67
N GLY A 43 -7.39 -33.99 -6.17
CA GLY A 43 -7.42 -34.40 -7.57
C GLY A 43 -6.14 -34.15 -8.38
N ALA A 44 -5.09 -34.92 -8.15
CA ALA A 44 -3.87 -34.94 -8.97
C ALA A 44 -3.83 -36.16 -9.90
N GLY A 45 -4.75 -36.21 -10.89
CA GLY A 45 -4.63 -37.09 -12.06
C GLY A 45 -4.27 -36.31 -13.33
N PRO A 46 -3.85 -36.94 -14.43
CA PRO A 46 -3.53 -36.25 -15.70
C PRO A 46 -4.65 -35.38 -16.24
N GLN A 47 -5.92 -35.62 -15.84
CA GLN A 47 -7.07 -34.79 -16.19
C GLN A 47 -7.26 -33.61 -15.22
N GLY A 48 -6.62 -33.61 -14.04
CA GLY A 48 -6.68 -32.53 -13.05
C GLY A 48 -5.92 -31.25 -13.44
N PHE A 49 -5.02 -31.32 -14.42
CA PHE A 49 -4.29 -30.16 -14.92
C PHE A 49 -5.17 -29.18 -15.70
N GLY A 50 -6.20 -29.67 -16.41
CA GLY A 50 -7.16 -28.81 -17.11
C GLY A 50 -8.15 -28.11 -16.17
N ILE A 51 -8.66 -28.84 -15.16
CA ILE A 51 -9.61 -28.33 -14.18
C ILE A 51 -8.93 -27.30 -13.24
N ARG A 52 -7.62 -27.46 -12.92
CA ARG A 52 -6.88 -26.53 -12.09
C ARG A 52 -6.76 -25.14 -12.72
N ARG A 53 -6.60 -25.04 -14.04
CA ARG A 53 -6.49 -23.77 -14.76
C ARG A 53 -7.79 -22.96 -14.75
N GLU A 54 -8.93 -23.61 -14.76
CA GLU A 54 -10.26 -22.97 -14.78
C GLU A 54 -10.61 -22.28 -13.45
N PHE A 55 -9.94 -22.64 -12.33
CA PHE A 55 -10.15 -22.08 -10.99
C PHE A 55 -8.97 -21.25 -10.47
N MET A 56 -7.91 -21.07 -11.27
CA MET A 56 -6.79 -20.24 -10.87
C MET A 56 -7.15 -18.77 -10.97
N LYS A 57 -6.79 -18.00 -9.93
CA LYS A 57 -6.95 -16.55 -9.92
C LYS A 57 -6.12 -15.91 -11.04
N LYS A 58 -6.72 -14.97 -11.76
CA LYS A 58 -6.03 -14.20 -12.80
C LYS A 58 -5.49 -12.92 -12.20
N ILE A 59 -4.20 -12.73 -12.26
CA ILE A 59 -3.51 -11.58 -11.68
C ILE A 59 -2.85 -10.76 -12.79
N LEU A 60 -3.04 -9.45 -12.74
CA LEU A 60 -2.34 -8.52 -13.62
C LEU A 60 -1.07 -8.03 -12.92
N LEU A 61 0.09 -8.28 -13.54
CA LEU A 61 1.34 -7.66 -13.16
C LEU A 61 1.52 -6.34 -13.93
N ILE A 62 1.63 -5.24 -13.20
CA ILE A 62 1.85 -3.90 -13.73
C ILE A 62 3.30 -3.51 -13.41
N GLY A 63 4.15 -3.46 -14.41
CA GLY A 63 5.54 -3.04 -14.28
C GLY A 63 5.67 -1.53 -14.29
N THR A 64 6.37 -0.97 -13.30
CA THR A 64 6.70 0.47 -13.28
C THR A 64 8.20 0.74 -13.19
N GLY A 65 9.03 -0.31 -13.18
CA GLY A 65 10.48 -0.22 -13.06
C GLY A 65 10.97 -0.50 -11.63
N GLY A 66 11.94 0.25 -11.17
CA GLY A 66 12.57 0.12 -9.85
C GLY A 66 13.70 -0.91 -9.81
N THR A 67 14.40 -0.99 -8.67
CA THR A 67 15.58 -1.86 -8.46
C THR A 67 15.32 -3.33 -8.75
N ILE A 68 14.11 -3.80 -8.52
CA ILE A 68 13.74 -5.21 -8.80
C ILE A 68 13.94 -5.58 -10.27
N ALA A 69 13.68 -4.62 -11.17
CA ALA A 69 13.82 -4.76 -12.62
C ALA A 69 15.16 -4.20 -13.14
N SER A 70 16.08 -3.81 -12.25
CA SER A 70 17.36 -3.22 -12.65
C SER A 70 18.40 -4.27 -12.98
N ASP A 71 19.29 -3.90 -13.90
CA ASP A 71 20.53 -4.63 -14.17
C ASP A 71 21.72 -3.68 -13.98
N VAL A 72 22.93 -4.25 -13.97
CA VAL A 72 24.17 -3.48 -13.82
C VAL A 72 24.53 -2.89 -15.17
N THR A 73 24.55 -1.56 -15.27
CA THR A 73 25.03 -0.82 -16.44
C THR A 73 26.37 -0.15 -16.13
N GLU A 74 27.03 0.44 -17.15
CA GLU A 74 28.27 1.17 -16.97
C GLU A 74 28.11 2.37 -16.01
N ASP A 75 26.92 2.96 -15.96
CA ASP A 75 26.59 4.12 -15.11
C ASP A 75 25.93 3.75 -13.77
N GLY A 76 25.78 2.46 -13.46
CA GLY A 76 25.15 1.95 -12.24
C GLY A 76 23.93 1.06 -12.51
N LEU A 77 23.04 0.93 -11.52
CA LEU A 77 21.80 0.16 -11.67
C LEU A 77 20.74 0.97 -12.42
N ALA A 78 20.20 0.42 -13.51
CA ALA A 78 19.09 1.01 -14.27
C ALA A 78 17.98 -0.04 -14.50
N PRO A 79 16.69 0.36 -14.48
CA PRO A 79 15.58 -0.54 -14.77
C PRO A 79 15.63 -0.96 -16.25
N GLU A 80 15.99 -2.22 -16.53
CA GLU A 80 16.14 -2.76 -17.88
C GLU A 80 15.22 -3.96 -18.16
N LEU A 81 14.85 -4.71 -17.11
CA LEU A 81 14.00 -5.89 -17.25
C LEU A 81 12.53 -5.51 -17.41
N THR A 82 11.87 -6.12 -18.39
CA THR A 82 10.43 -6.05 -18.53
C THR A 82 9.73 -6.93 -17.49
N SER A 83 8.43 -6.69 -17.29
CA SER A 83 7.60 -7.51 -16.40
C SER A 83 7.59 -8.99 -16.77
N GLU A 84 7.62 -9.32 -18.08
CA GLU A 84 7.70 -10.69 -18.58
C GLU A 84 9.05 -11.34 -18.24
N GLN A 85 10.14 -10.58 -18.42
CA GLN A 85 11.48 -11.06 -18.07
C GLN A 85 11.62 -11.31 -16.57
N LEU A 86 11.01 -10.48 -15.72
CA LEU A 86 10.94 -10.71 -14.27
C LEU A 86 10.26 -12.05 -13.94
N LEU A 87 9.13 -12.38 -14.60
CA LEU A 87 8.42 -13.64 -14.37
C LEU A 87 9.26 -14.87 -14.75
N ASN A 88 10.15 -14.78 -15.73
CA ASN A 88 11.04 -15.89 -16.10
C ASN A 88 11.98 -16.32 -14.95
N HIS A 89 12.28 -15.41 -14.02
CA HIS A 89 13.03 -15.71 -12.81
C HIS A 89 12.21 -16.40 -11.71
N LEU A 90 10.88 -16.54 -11.92
CA LEU A 90 9.91 -16.94 -10.89
C LEU A 90 8.98 -18.06 -11.36
N PRO A 91 9.50 -19.21 -11.80
CA PRO A 91 8.66 -20.30 -12.38
C PRO A 91 7.61 -20.82 -11.41
N ALA A 92 7.82 -20.69 -10.11
CA ALA A 92 6.88 -21.12 -9.08
C ALA A 92 5.54 -20.34 -9.09
N ILE A 93 5.48 -19.14 -9.68
CA ILE A 93 4.25 -18.32 -9.74
C ILE A 93 3.15 -19.03 -10.52
N SER A 94 3.49 -19.78 -11.57
CA SER A 94 2.53 -20.56 -12.35
C SER A 94 1.75 -21.60 -11.54
N SER A 95 2.22 -21.95 -10.34
CA SER A 95 1.49 -22.81 -9.39
C SER A 95 0.58 -22.04 -8.43
N ILE A 96 0.70 -20.70 -8.39
CA ILE A 96 -0.07 -19.81 -7.49
C ILE A 96 -1.25 -19.20 -8.24
N CYS A 97 -1.00 -18.63 -9.43
CA CYS A 97 -2.00 -17.90 -10.22
C CYS A 97 -1.63 -17.85 -11.70
N ASP A 98 -2.62 -17.52 -12.54
CA ASP A 98 -2.38 -17.14 -13.93
C ASP A 98 -2.00 -15.66 -13.97
N VAL A 99 -0.93 -15.31 -14.67
CA VAL A 99 -0.38 -13.95 -14.71
C VAL A 99 -0.35 -13.42 -16.15
N GLU A 100 -0.92 -12.24 -16.35
CA GLU A 100 -0.70 -11.39 -17.52
C GLU A 100 0.09 -10.15 -17.11
N CYS A 101 0.84 -9.56 -18.05
CA CYS A 101 1.74 -8.44 -17.77
C CYS A 101 1.38 -7.21 -18.60
N ILE A 102 1.51 -6.04 -17.97
CA ILE A 102 1.55 -4.74 -18.64
C ILE A 102 2.80 -4.00 -18.16
N GLN A 103 3.67 -3.59 -19.08
CA GLN A 103 4.74 -2.66 -18.77
C GLN A 103 4.18 -1.24 -18.92
N LEU A 104 3.76 -0.66 -17.78
CA LEU A 104 3.14 0.66 -17.75
C LEU A 104 4.20 1.77 -17.78
N LEU A 105 5.24 1.63 -16.96
CA LEU A 105 6.34 2.59 -16.81
C LEU A 105 7.66 1.82 -16.68
N ASN A 106 8.77 2.52 -16.90
CA ASN A 106 10.12 2.00 -16.62
C ASN A 106 10.96 3.10 -15.96
N LEU A 107 10.71 3.34 -14.66
CA LEU A 107 11.28 4.47 -13.94
C LEU A 107 12.06 4.02 -12.70
N ASP A 108 13.12 4.76 -12.39
CA ASP A 108 13.58 4.86 -11.01
C ASP A 108 12.49 5.59 -10.19
N SER A 109 12.16 5.07 -9.01
CA SER A 109 11.07 5.64 -8.21
C SER A 109 11.32 7.07 -7.70
N THR A 110 12.56 7.54 -7.71
CA THR A 110 12.89 8.95 -7.45
C THR A 110 12.29 9.89 -8.50
N ASN A 111 11.95 9.39 -9.69
CA ASN A 111 11.29 10.10 -10.76
C ASN A 111 9.76 9.90 -10.77
N MET A 112 9.20 9.22 -9.78
CA MET A 112 7.75 9.03 -9.66
C MET A 112 7.05 10.36 -9.39
N ARG A 113 5.92 10.58 -10.06
CA ARG A 113 5.10 11.80 -9.94
C ARG A 113 3.63 11.42 -9.74
N PRO A 114 2.79 12.32 -9.19
CA PRO A 114 1.37 12.05 -8.98
C PRO A 114 0.61 11.66 -10.26
N GLU A 115 1.02 12.16 -11.43
CA GLU A 115 0.43 11.78 -12.71
C GLU A 115 0.59 10.29 -13.00
N HIS A 116 1.72 9.69 -12.60
CA HIS A 116 1.95 8.25 -12.76
C HIS A 116 1.03 7.41 -11.84
N TRP A 117 0.59 7.94 -10.68
CA TRP A 117 -0.43 7.27 -9.87
C TRP A 117 -1.76 7.22 -10.60
N LEU A 118 -2.14 8.30 -11.30
CA LEU A 118 -3.35 8.33 -12.13
C LEU A 118 -3.26 7.33 -13.29
N ASP A 119 -2.08 7.16 -13.90
CA ASP A 119 -1.85 6.16 -14.94
C ASP A 119 -2.04 4.73 -14.40
N MET A 120 -1.50 4.44 -13.20
CA MET A 120 -1.72 3.15 -12.52
C MET A 120 -3.20 2.91 -12.21
N VAL A 121 -3.90 3.92 -11.69
CA VAL A 121 -5.36 3.84 -11.41
C VAL A 121 -6.15 3.58 -12.68
N ARG A 122 -5.83 4.26 -13.77
CA ARG A 122 -6.47 4.08 -15.07
C ARG A 122 -6.24 2.64 -15.58
N CYS A 123 -5.00 2.16 -15.53
CA CYS A 123 -4.65 0.80 -15.92
C CYS A 123 -5.43 -0.24 -15.09
N ILE A 124 -5.52 -0.07 -13.77
CA ILE A 124 -6.28 -0.97 -12.90
C ILE A 124 -7.77 -0.90 -13.22
N ARG A 125 -8.35 0.29 -13.37
CA ARG A 125 -9.78 0.49 -13.66
C ARG A 125 -10.20 -0.16 -14.98
N GLU A 126 -9.41 0.03 -16.04
CA GLU A 126 -9.69 -0.54 -17.37
C GLU A 126 -9.61 -2.07 -17.39
N ASN A 127 -8.86 -2.65 -16.47
CA ASN A 127 -8.63 -4.09 -16.35
C ASN A 127 -9.38 -4.72 -15.17
N TYR A 128 -10.15 -3.93 -14.40
CA TYR A 128 -10.66 -4.36 -13.10
C TYR A 128 -11.51 -5.62 -13.17
N ASP A 129 -12.40 -5.73 -14.18
CA ASP A 129 -13.32 -6.86 -14.30
C ASP A 129 -12.65 -8.14 -14.85
N ARG A 130 -11.49 -7.99 -15.50
CA ARG A 130 -10.78 -9.11 -16.13
C ARG A 130 -9.89 -9.89 -15.18
N TYR A 131 -9.44 -9.27 -14.08
CA TYR A 131 -8.49 -9.85 -13.14
C TYR A 131 -9.04 -9.91 -11.72
N ASP A 132 -8.59 -10.89 -10.95
CA ASP A 132 -8.96 -11.10 -9.55
C ASP A 132 -8.13 -10.25 -8.58
N GLY A 133 -6.95 -9.79 -9.00
CA GLY A 133 -6.04 -8.97 -8.23
C GLY A 133 -4.94 -8.37 -9.09
N PHE A 134 -4.17 -7.47 -8.49
CA PHE A 134 -3.15 -6.67 -9.16
C PHE A 134 -1.85 -6.70 -8.36
N VAL A 135 -0.72 -6.87 -9.05
CA VAL A 135 0.63 -6.71 -8.49
C VAL A 135 1.31 -5.58 -9.23
N ILE A 136 1.88 -4.63 -8.51
CA ILE A 136 2.63 -3.51 -9.07
C ILE A 136 4.09 -3.64 -8.61
N THR A 137 5.03 -3.80 -9.56
CA THR A 137 6.45 -3.67 -9.24
C THR A 137 6.85 -2.21 -9.22
N HIS A 138 7.53 -1.79 -8.17
CA HIS A 138 7.82 -0.38 -7.92
C HIS A 138 9.20 -0.23 -7.25
N GLY A 139 9.90 0.86 -7.53
CA GLY A 139 11.11 1.21 -6.79
C GLY A 139 10.80 1.59 -5.35
N THR A 140 11.70 1.26 -4.42
CA THR A 140 11.41 1.31 -2.99
C THR A 140 11.34 2.72 -2.39
N ASP A 141 11.96 3.73 -3.03
CA ASP A 141 12.13 5.05 -2.41
C ASP A 141 10.83 5.83 -2.25
N THR A 142 9.93 5.73 -3.22
CA THR A 142 8.62 6.41 -3.20
C THR A 142 7.42 5.45 -3.15
N MET A 143 7.66 4.15 -2.95
CA MET A 143 6.60 3.13 -2.92
C MET A 143 5.53 3.45 -1.86
N ALA A 144 5.91 3.97 -0.69
CA ALA A 144 4.97 4.32 0.38
C ALA A 144 4.04 5.48 -0.03
N TYR A 145 4.56 6.49 -0.75
CA TYR A 145 3.74 7.55 -1.31
C TYR A 145 2.76 7.02 -2.37
N THR A 146 3.26 6.17 -3.27
CA THR A 146 2.41 5.54 -4.31
C THR A 146 1.33 4.67 -3.67
N ALA A 147 1.65 3.86 -2.66
CA ALA A 147 0.68 3.01 -1.97
C ALA A 147 -0.39 3.84 -1.26
N ALA A 148 -0.01 4.94 -0.60
CA ALA A 148 -0.95 5.89 -0.01
C ALA A 148 -1.82 6.55 -1.09
N GLY A 149 -1.22 7.06 -2.17
CA GLY A 149 -1.94 7.67 -3.29
C GLY A 149 -2.97 6.75 -3.90
N LEU A 150 -2.59 5.50 -4.21
CA LEU A 150 -3.51 4.49 -4.74
C LEU A 150 -4.63 4.15 -3.73
N SER A 151 -4.35 4.19 -2.42
CA SER A 151 -5.37 3.95 -1.38
C SER A 151 -6.47 5.01 -1.38
N TYR A 152 -6.14 6.27 -1.68
CA TYR A 152 -7.15 7.34 -1.82
C TYR A 152 -7.81 7.36 -3.18
N LEU A 153 -7.10 6.96 -4.22
CA LEU A 153 -7.62 6.94 -5.59
C LEU A 153 -8.48 5.71 -5.89
N ILE A 154 -8.25 4.58 -5.17
CA ILE A 154 -8.98 3.31 -5.33
C ILE A 154 -9.58 2.93 -3.97
N GLN A 155 -10.81 3.35 -3.69
CA GLN A 155 -11.44 3.13 -2.40
C GLN A 155 -12.42 1.96 -2.44
N GLY A 156 -12.46 1.20 -1.34
CA GLY A 156 -13.41 0.13 -1.12
C GLY A 156 -13.21 -1.10 -2.03
N SER A 157 -12.08 -1.23 -2.71
CA SER A 157 -11.82 -2.37 -3.60
C SER A 157 -11.85 -3.70 -2.84
N PRO A 158 -12.71 -4.66 -3.20
CA PRO A 158 -12.64 -6.02 -2.69
C PRO A 158 -11.47 -6.82 -3.27
N LYS A 159 -10.88 -6.35 -4.39
CA LYS A 159 -9.73 -7.02 -5.02
C LYS A 159 -8.42 -6.47 -4.47
N PRO A 160 -7.41 -7.33 -4.29
CA PRO A 160 -6.07 -6.91 -3.86
C PRO A 160 -5.39 -6.03 -4.90
N VAL A 161 -4.75 -4.96 -4.44
CA VAL A 161 -3.80 -4.14 -5.20
C VAL A 161 -2.49 -4.12 -4.40
N ILE A 162 -1.54 -4.94 -4.81
CA ILE A 162 -0.33 -5.22 -4.05
C ILE A 162 0.87 -4.53 -4.70
N LEU A 163 1.50 -3.62 -3.96
CA LEU A 163 2.78 -3.05 -4.36
C LEU A 163 3.92 -3.89 -3.78
N THR A 164 4.94 -4.11 -4.57
CA THR A 164 6.17 -4.76 -4.13
C THR A 164 7.37 -4.25 -4.93
N GLY A 165 8.56 -4.62 -4.48
CA GLY A 165 9.81 -4.24 -5.09
C GLY A 165 10.96 -4.98 -4.41
N ALA A 166 12.18 -4.49 -4.57
CA ALA A 166 13.34 -5.08 -3.94
C ALA A 166 14.44 -4.07 -3.63
N GLN A 167 15.24 -4.37 -2.63
CA GLN A 167 16.45 -3.63 -2.33
C GLN A 167 17.62 -4.04 -3.25
N LYS A 168 17.53 -5.25 -3.84
CA LYS A 168 18.51 -5.74 -4.79
C LYS A 168 17.86 -6.34 -6.05
N PRO A 169 18.49 -6.19 -7.23
CA PRO A 169 18.00 -6.75 -8.48
C PRO A 169 17.73 -8.25 -8.42
N ILE A 170 16.76 -8.72 -9.22
CA ILE A 170 16.35 -10.14 -9.21
C ILE A 170 17.44 -11.10 -9.69
N GLY A 171 18.38 -10.62 -10.54
CA GLY A 171 19.49 -11.40 -11.05
C GLY A 171 20.64 -11.62 -10.07
N PHE A 172 20.63 -10.97 -8.90
CA PHE A 172 21.72 -11.11 -7.92
C PHE A 172 21.58 -12.39 -7.10
N ASP A 173 22.70 -13.02 -6.73
CA ASP A 173 22.72 -14.23 -5.91
C ASP A 173 22.05 -14.02 -4.55
N SER A 174 22.36 -12.89 -3.89
CA SER A 174 21.71 -12.48 -2.65
C SER A 174 20.71 -11.38 -2.94
N THR A 175 19.45 -11.73 -3.11
CA THR A 175 18.34 -10.80 -3.42
C THR A 175 17.10 -11.10 -2.59
N ASP A 176 16.34 -10.05 -2.26
CA ASP A 176 15.00 -10.11 -1.66
C ASP A 176 13.89 -10.19 -2.72
N SER A 177 14.23 -9.96 -3.99
CA SER A 177 13.27 -9.86 -5.10
C SER A 177 12.36 -11.07 -5.25
N LYS A 178 12.94 -12.29 -5.21
CA LYS A 178 12.21 -13.54 -5.45
C LYS A 178 11.16 -13.80 -4.37
N ILE A 179 11.50 -13.53 -3.11
CA ILE A 179 10.60 -13.69 -1.98
C ILE A 179 9.49 -12.63 -2.07
N ASN A 180 9.86 -11.36 -2.22
CA ASN A 180 8.91 -10.24 -2.27
C ASN A 180 7.88 -10.42 -3.40
N MET A 181 8.35 -10.78 -4.61
CA MET A 181 7.45 -11.04 -5.75
C MET A 181 6.52 -12.24 -5.50
N THR A 182 7.07 -13.37 -5.05
CA THR A 182 6.27 -14.57 -4.81
C THR A 182 5.20 -14.31 -3.76
N ASP A 183 5.54 -13.60 -2.69
CA ASP A 183 4.61 -13.25 -1.62
C ASP A 183 3.57 -12.22 -2.07
N ALA A 184 3.96 -11.26 -2.93
CA ALA A 184 3.01 -10.33 -3.54
C ALA A 184 1.96 -11.07 -4.39
N PHE A 185 2.36 -12.06 -5.20
CA PHE A 185 1.40 -12.86 -5.96
C PHE A 185 0.50 -13.73 -5.08
N ARG A 186 1.02 -14.28 -3.97
CA ARG A 186 0.19 -15.01 -2.98
C ARG A 186 -0.87 -14.10 -2.36
N CYS A 187 -0.48 -12.87 -2.00
CA CYS A 187 -1.42 -11.88 -1.48
C CYS A 187 -2.43 -11.43 -2.55
N ALA A 188 -2.00 -11.20 -3.79
CA ALA A 188 -2.88 -10.82 -4.88
C ALA A 188 -3.88 -11.92 -5.25
N ALA A 189 -3.51 -13.19 -5.11
CA ALA A 189 -4.39 -14.35 -5.32
C ALA A 189 -5.28 -14.68 -4.11
N SER A 190 -5.14 -13.94 -2.99
CA SER A 190 -5.95 -14.12 -1.79
C SER A 190 -7.22 -13.25 -1.82
N ASP A 191 -7.93 -13.21 -0.69
CA ASP A 191 -9.08 -12.33 -0.44
C ASP A 191 -8.69 -11.06 0.34
N LEU A 192 -7.43 -10.61 0.25
CA LEU A 192 -6.93 -9.40 0.89
C LEU A 192 -7.44 -8.16 0.12
N PRO A 193 -8.36 -7.35 0.65
CA PRO A 193 -8.91 -6.24 -0.11
C PRO A 193 -8.02 -4.98 -0.06
N GLY A 194 -8.17 -4.13 -1.07
CA GLY A 194 -7.56 -2.80 -1.11
C GLY A 194 -6.06 -2.79 -1.40
N VAL A 195 -5.44 -1.67 -1.09
CA VAL A 195 -4.03 -1.39 -1.41
C VAL A 195 -3.12 -1.75 -0.25
N SER A 196 -2.08 -2.55 -0.52
CA SER A 196 -1.09 -2.97 0.48
C SER A 196 0.30 -3.05 -0.13
N ILE A 197 1.32 -2.86 0.69
CA ILE A 197 2.71 -3.20 0.37
C ILE A 197 3.01 -4.57 0.93
N VAL A 198 3.56 -5.46 0.10
CA VAL A 198 4.12 -6.75 0.52
C VAL A 198 5.62 -6.70 0.36
N PHE A 199 6.33 -6.78 1.48
CA PHE A 199 7.78 -6.65 1.50
C PHE A 199 8.38 -7.42 2.69
N ASN A 200 9.41 -8.23 2.44
CA ASN A 200 10.09 -9.02 3.46
C ASN A 200 9.11 -9.82 4.35
N ASN A 201 8.19 -10.54 3.73
CA ASN A 201 7.10 -11.33 4.35
C ASN A 201 6.03 -10.52 5.11
N HIS A 202 6.13 -9.20 5.21
CA HIS A 202 5.15 -8.35 5.88
C HIS A 202 4.10 -7.83 4.89
N VAL A 203 2.85 -7.77 5.33
CA VAL A 203 1.73 -7.18 4.59
C VAL A 203 1.33 -5.90 5.29
N ILE A 204 1.66 -4.78 4.68
CA ILE A 204 1.50 -3.44 5.28
C ILE A 204 0.40 -2.69 4.54
N LEU A 205 -0.52 -2.08 5.28
CA LEU A 205 -1.57 -1.24 4.70
C LEU A 205 -0.97 -0.04 3.96
N GLY A 206 -1.46 0.27 2.76
CA GLY A 206 -0.86 1.29 1.90
C GLY A 206 -0.75 2.68 2.53
N THR A 207 -1.72 3.07 3.35
CA THR A 207 -1.75 4.35 4.08
C THR A 207 -0.85 4.37 5.33
N ARG A 208 -0.36 3.21 5.77
CA ARG A 208 0.43 3.06 7.00
C ARG A 208 1.89 2.72 6.74
N ALA A 209 2.23 2.50 5.49
CA ALA A 209 3.58 2.12 5.09
C ALA A 209 4.54 3.31 5.12
N ARG A 210 5.76 3.06 5.62
CA ARG A 210 6.88 3.99 5.55
C ARG A 210 8.18 3.24 5.27
N LYS A 211 9.04 3.77 4.39
CA LYS A 211 10.40 3.26 4.21
C LYS A 211 11.26 3.73 5.37
N THR A 212 11.58 2.81 6.29
CA THR A 212 12.32 3.11 7.53
C THR A 212 13.79 2.71 7.48
N ARG A 213 14.21 1.96 6.44
CA ARG A 213 15.59 1.53 6.26
C ARG A 213 15.99 1.61 4.79
N THR A 214 17.21 2.07 4.56
CA THR A 214 17.72 2.31 3.19
C THR A 214 18.44 1.10 2.58
N LYS A 215 18.93 0.15 3.38
CA LYS A 215 19.81 -0.94 2.92
C LYS A 215 19.31 -2.33 3.25
N SER A 216 18.69 -2.53 4.42
CA SER A 216 18.23 -3.86 4.83
C SER A 216 16.99 -4.31 4.06
N PHE A 217 16.84 -5.63 3.92
CA PHE A 217 15.66 -6.20 3.25
C PHE A 217 14.35 -5.89 3.98
N GLN A 218 14.38 -5.68 5.29
CA GLN A 218 13.23 -5.15 6.03
C GLN A 218 13.14 -3.61 5.85
N ALA A 219 12.89 -3.15 4.64
CA ALA A 219 12.94 -1.73 4.29
C ALA A 219 11.73 -0.93 4.79
N PHE A 220 10.57 -1.56 4.89
CA PHE A 220 9.31 -0.91 5.26
C PHE A 220 8.84 -1.33 6.65
N SER A 221 8.11 -0.42 7.29
CA SER A 221 7.41 -0.65 8.55
C SER A 221 6.00 -0.09 8.47
N SER A 222 5.06 -0.72 9.18
CA SER A 222 3.73 -0.15 9.43
C SER A 222 3.85 0.86 10.57
N ILE A 223 3.35 2.08 10.37
CA ILE A 223 3.45 3.17 11.34
C ILE A 223 2.10 3.39 11.99
N ASN A 224 2.07 3.41 13.32
CA ASN A 224 0.89 3.64 14.16
C ASN A 224 -0.29 2.67 13.87
N TYR A 225 -0.02 1.57 13.17
CA TYR A 225 -0.99 0.54 12.86
C TYR A 225 -0.27 -0.81 12.72
N PRO A 226 -0.84 -1.93 13.16
CA PRO A 226 -0.19 -3.22 12.98
C PRO A 226 -0.15 -3.64 11.51
N ASP A 227 0.75 -4.57 11.18
CA ASP A 227 0.71 -5.25 9.88
C ASP A 227 -0.66 -5.92 9.67
N LEU A 228 -1.13 -5.96 8.44
CA LEU A 228 -2.36 -6.68 8.10
C LEU A 228 -2.20 -8.19 8.26
N GLY A 229 -0.99 -8.66 8.09
CA GLY A 229 -0.60 -10.06 8.21
C GLY A 229 0.86 -10.27 7.87
N ILE A 230 1.27 -11.53 7.92
CA ILE A 230 2.61 -11.98 7.51
C ILE A 230 2.50 -13.23 6.66
N LEU A 231 3.54 -13.46 5.85
CA LEU A 231 3.70 -14.74 5.13
C LEU A 231 4.72 -15.63 5.87
N ARG A 232 4.34 -16.88 6.12
CA ARG A 232 5.21 -17.93 6.65
C ARG A 232 5.06 -19.18 5.83
N ASP A 233 6.17 -19.75 5.38
CA ASP A 233 6.19 -20.96 4.54
C ASP A 233 5.21 -20.87 3.36
N GLY A 234 5.10 -19.68 2.78
CA GLY A 234 4.21 -19.40 1.66
C GLY A 234 2.72 -19.31 2.00
N VAL A 235 2.35 -19.24 3.29
CA VAL A 235 0.98 -19.07 3.76
C VAL A 235 0.79 -17.68 4.32
N LEU A 236 -0.25 -16.99 3.83
CA LEU A 236 -0.67 -15.70 4.38
C LEU A 236 -1.43 -15.92 5.70
N LEU A 237 -0.84 -15.43 6.78
CA LEU A 237 -1.45 -15.36 8.11
C LEU A 237 -1.99 -13.95 8.31
N ARG A 238 -3.30 -13.77 8.14
CA ARG A 238 -3.96 -12.48 8.28
C ARG A 238 -4.27 -12.16 9.73
N TYR A 239 -3.83 -11.00 10.21
CA TYR A 239 -4.12 -10.50 11.56
C TYR A 239 -5.38 -9.65 11.60
N ILE A 240 -5.59 -8.82 10.57
CA ILE A 240 -6.66 -7.84 10.51
C ILE A 240 -7.47 -8.05 9.23
N ARG A 241 -8.79 -8.10 9.38
CA ARG A 241 -9.72 -8.00 8.24
C ARG A 241 -9.96 -6.54 7.93
N GLN A 242 -9.85 -6.21 6.66
CA GLN A 242 -10.16 -4.87 6.15
C GLN A 242 -11.60 -4.82 5.66
N ASP A 243 -12.21 -3.66 5.82
CA ASP A 243 -13.52 -3.38 5.25
C ASP A 243 -13.37 -3.10 3.74
N CYS A 244 -14.29 -3.60 2.95
CA CYS A 244 -14.40 -3.30 1.52
C CYS A 244 -15.88 -3.16 1.12
N THR A 245 -16.11 -2.54 0.00
CA THR A 245 -17.42 -2.47 -0.64
C THR A 245 -17.53 -3.51 -1.76
N THR A 246 -18.73 -3.73 -2.28
CA THR A 246 -18.92 -4.61 -3.44
C THR A 246 -18.47 -3.96 -4.74
N VAL A 247 -18.49 -2.62 -4.79
CA VAL A 247 -18.10 -1.83 -5.97
C VAL A 247 -17.05 -0.80 -5.53
N PRO A 248 -15.85 -0.81 -6.11
CA PRO A 248 -14.82 0.16 -5.78
C PRO A 248 -15.16 1.54 -6.36
N THR A 249 -14.63 2.57 -5.72
CA THR A 249 -14.65 3.93 -6.25
C THR A 249 -13.26 4.28 -6.78
N PHE A 250 -13.20 4.78 -8.02
CA PHE A 250 -11.98 5.27 -8.65
C PHE A 250 -12.02 6.79 -8.79
N SER A 251 -10.94 7.46 -8.39
CA SER A 251 -10.74 8.89 -8.62
C SER A 251 -9.67 9.08 -9.69
N ASP A 252 -9.81 10.08 -10.52
CA ASP A 252 -8.93 10.39 -11.65
C ASP A 252 -8.33 11.80 -11.60
N THR A 253 -8.44 12.45 -10.45
CA THR A 253 -7.94 13.80 -10.22
C THR A 253 -7.07 13.88 -8.97
N LEU A 254 -6.00 14.66 -9.08
CA LEU A 254 -5.10 15.06 -8.00
C LEU A 254 -4.70 16.53 -8.21
N ASP A 255 -4.44 17.24 -7.12
CA ASP A 255 -3.74 18.52 -7.17
C ASP A 255 -2.37 18.40 -6.51
N ASN A 256 -1.32 18.64 -7.26
CA ASN A 256 0.06 18.51 -6.78
C ASN A 256 0.60 19.77 -6.09
N LYS A 257 -0.23 20.82 -5.92
CA LYS A 257 0.13 22.04 -5.21
C LYS A 257 0.11 21.88 -3.69
N VAL A 258 0.77 20.84 -3.22
CA VAL A 258 0.96 20.48 -1.82
C VAL A 258 2.45 20.47 -1.52
N ALA A 259 2.89 21.27 -0.58
CA ALA A 259 4.27 21.33 -0.13
C ALA A 259 4.45 20.69 1.25
N LEU A 260 5.65 20.20 1.54
CA LEU A 260 6.07 19.68 2.82
C LEU A 260 7.27 20.47 3.34
N LEU A 261 7.15 21.02 4.55
CA LEU A 261 8.21 21.72 5.25
C LEU A 261 8.56 20.97 6.54
N LYS A 262 9.79 20.49 6.62
CA LYS A 262 10.35 19.96 7.85
C LYS A 262 11.07 21.08 8.59
N LEU A 263 10.59 21.42 9.79
CA LEU A 263 11.19 22.47 10.60
C LEU A 263 12.57 22.06 11.15
N THR A 264 13.45 23.03 11.22
CA THR A 264 14.73 22.93 11.93
C THR A 264 14.83 23.99 13.04
N PRO A 265 15.61 23.77 14.12
CA PRO A 265 15.80 24.77 15.15
C PRO A 265 16.33 26.10 14.58
N GLY A 266 15.70 27.21 14.99
CA GLY A 266 16.07 28.55 14.52
C GLY A 266 15.45 28.97 13.18
N GLN A 267 14.70 28.11 12.52
CA GLN A 267 14.00 28.44 11.28
C GLN A 267 12.89 29.46 11.54
N ASP A 268 12.79 30.45 10.68
CA ASP A 268 11.70 31.42 10.63
C ASP A 268 10.65 31.08 9.57
N ARG A 269 9.63 31.91 9.47
CA ARG A 269 8.50 31.71 8.54
C ARG A 269 8.83 31.83 7.06
N SER A 270 9.99 32.41 6.68
CA SER A 270 10.30 32.73 5.30
C SER A 270 10.26 31.53 4.34
N ALA A 271 10.71 30.35 4.83
CA ALA A 271 10.59 29.13 4.04
C ALA A 271 9.14 28.72 3.81
N ALA A 272 8.30 28.89 4.79
CA ALA A 272 6.90 28.59 4.73
C ALA A 272 6.15 29.58 3.82
N ASP A 273 6.44 30.89 3.91
CA ASP A 273 5.93 31.91 2.98
C ASP A 273 6.29 31.56 1.52
N PHE A 274 7.54 31.18 1.27
CA PHE A 274 7.99 30.76 -0.05
C PHE A 274 7.20 29.58 -0.64
N PHE A 275 6.91 28.58 0.17
CA PHE A 275 6.11 27.43 -0.27
C PHE A 275 4.67 27.83 -0.58
N LEU A 276 4.03 28.65 0.25
CA LEU A 276 2.62 28.99 0.08
C LEU A 276 2.34 30.02 -1.02
N GLU A 277 3.35 30.75 -1.45
CA GLU A 277 3.23 31.56 -2.68
C GLU A 277 2.94 30.69 -3.92
N ARG A 278 3.40 29.43 -3.92
CA ARG A 278 3.37 28.53 -5.07
C ARG A 278 2.45 27.34 -4.91
N ASN A 279 2.00 27.07 -3.69
CA ASN A 279 1.17 25.92 -3.36
C ASN A 279 -0.13 26.35 -2.69
N ASP A 280 -1.13 25.49 -2.73
CA ASP A 280 -2.43 25.71 -2.10
C ASP A 280 -2.51 25.09 -0.70
N ALA A 281 -1.60 24.16 -0.42
CA ALA A 281 -1.45 23.56 0.91
C ALA A 281 0.01 23.43 1.33
N LEU A 282 0.24 23.55 2.66
CA LEU A 282 1.51 23.30 3.30
C LEU A 282 1.33 22.33 4.47
N ILE A 283 2.10 21.24 4.44
CA ILE A 283 2.26 20.31 5.55
C ILE A 283 3.51 20.74 6.31
N ILE A 284 3.40 20.94 7.61
CA ILE A 284 4.53 21.31 8.47
C ILE A 284 4.85 20.12 9.39
N GLU A 285 5.99 19.47 9.15
CA GLU A 285 6.58 18.52 10.11
C GLU A 285 7.25 19.31 11.25
N SER A 286 6.54 19.42 12.35
CA SER A 286 6.95 20.18 13.54
C SER A 286 7.65 19.28 14.58
N PHE A 287 7.98 19.85 15.74
CA PHE A 287 8.73 19.17 16.80
C PHE A 287 7.82 18.43 17.78
N GLY A 288 8.32 17.32 18.33
CA GLY A 288 7.66 16.57 19.39
C GLY A 288 6.22 16.18 19.02
N VAL A 289 5.27 16.53 19.85
CA VAL A 289 3.83 16.26 19.59
C VAL A 289 3.16 17.25 18.63
N GLY A 290 3.92 18.07 17.92
CA GLY A 290 3.37 19.01 16.92
C GLY A 290 3.58 20.48 17.29
N GLY A 291 4.48 20.79 18.25
CA GLY A 291 4.78 22.16 18.69
C GLY A 291 5.45 23.00 17.58
N LEU A 292 4.97 24.23 17.40
CA LEU A 292 5.60 25.25 16.57
C LEU A 292 6.43 26.19 17.44
N PRO A 293 7.57 26.73 16.92
CA PRO A 293 8.35 27.71 17.66
C PRO A 293 7.56 29.02 17.83
N GLU A 294 7.63 29.62 19.03
CA GLU A 294 7.01 30.92 19.31
C GLU A 294 7.74 32.05 18.58
N HIS A 295 9.06 31.89 18.35
CA HIS A 295 9.85 32.82 17.54
C HIS A 295 9.65 32.55 16.05
N GLY A 296 10.06 33.50 15.21
CA GLY A 296 10.05 33.34 13.76
C GLY A 296 8.71 33.66 13.07
N GLY A 297 7.69 34.11 13.82
CA GLY A 297 6.45 34.66 13.26
C GLY A 297 5.53 33.66 12.58
N PHE A 298 5.61 32.37 12.95
CA PHE A 298 4.78 31.31 12.36
C PHE A 298 3.27 31.54 12.59
N TYR A 299 2.90 32.02 13.77
CA TYR A 299 1.49 32.28 14.12
C TYR A 299 0.83 33.29 13.22
N ASP A 300 1.42 34.46 13.08
CA ASP A 300 0.90 35.55 12.26
C ASP A 300 0.83 35.13 10.79
N CYS A 301 1.80 34.34 10.38
CA CYS A 301 1.89 33.77 9.07
C CYS A 301 0.76 32.78 8.77
N LEU A 302 0.52 31.82 9.67
CA LEU A 302 -0.56 30.84 9.55
C LEU A 302 -1.91 31.52 9.41
N GLN A 303 -2.19 32.53 10.23
CA GLN A 303 -3.43 33.29 10.13
C GLN A 303 -3.60 33.94 8.77
N SER A 304 -2.57 34.66 8.32
CA SER A 304 -2.58 35.33 7.00
C SER A 304 -2.84 34.36 5.85
N TRP A 305 -2.28 33.16 5.89
CA TRP A 305 -2.46 32.18 4.81
C TRP A 305 -3.84 31.55 4.80
N ILE A 306 -4.38 31.26 5.98
CA ILE A 306 -5.72 30.73 6.12
C ILE A 306 -6.76 31.75 5.63
N GLU A 307 -6.55 33.03 5.91
CA GLU A 307 -7.38 34.13 5.40
C GLU A 307 -7.29 34.26 3.87
N GLN A 308 -6.13 33.92 3.27
CA GLN A 308 -5.92 33.84 1.82
C GLN A 308 -6.48 32.57 1.18
N GLY A 309 -7.14 31.72 1.94
CA GLY A 309 -7.73 30.46 1.45
C GLY A 309 -6.77 29.28 1.38
N LYS A 310 -5.53 29.42 1.87
CA LYS A 310 -4.54 28.32 1.89
C LYS A 310 -4.86 27.30 2.99
N PHE A 311 -4.41 26.06 2.80
CA PHE A 311 -4.56 24.98 3.75
C PHE A 311 -3.24 24.70 4.47
N VAL A 312 -3.28 24.57 5.79
CA VAL A 312 -2.11 24.19 6.57
C VAL A 312 -2.44 22.93 7.38
N VAL A 313 -1.53 21.96 7.35
CA VAL A 313 -1.60 20.74 8.14
C VAL A 313 -0.38 20.66 9.05
N LEU A 314 -0.62 20.48 10.34
CA LEU A 314 0.44 20.19 11.30
C LEU A 314 0.59 18.68 11.47
N THR A 315 1.82 18.22 11.44
CA THR A 315 2.22 16.85 11.75
C THR A 315 3.52 16.86 12.54
N THR A 316 4.06 15.72 12.90
CA THR A 316 5.30 15.61 13.66
C THR A 316 6.42 14.96 12.86
N GLN A 317 7.66 15.34 13.16
CA GLN A 317 8.88 14.67 12.66
C GLN A 317 9.11 13.32 13.34
N VAL A 318 8.46 13.08 14.47
CA VAL A 318 8.57 11.83 15.22
C VAL A 318 7.79 10.75 14.48
N PRO A 319 8.40 9.62 14.10
CA PRO A 319 7.76 8.65 13.21
C PRO A 319 6.63 7.85 13.83
N SER A 320 6.56 7.80 15.17
CA SER A 320 5.58 6.99 15.90
C SER A 320 4.77 7.84 16.88
N GLU A 321 3.54 7.38 17.19
CA GLU A 321 2.56 7.96 18.13
C GLU A 321 1.79 9.16 17.55
N GLY A 322 2.31 9.83 16.52
CA GLY A 322 1.63 10.93 15.85
C GLY A 322 1.72 12.29 16.57
N SER A 323 0.91 13.24 16.14
CA SER A 323 0.81 14.59 16.72
C SER A 323 -0.40 14.73 17.64
N ASP A 324 -0.28 15.60 18.64
CA ASP A 324 -1.35 16.12 19.46
C ASP A 324 -1.04 17.58 19.82
N VAL A 325 -1.35 18.47 18.87
CA VAL A 325 -1.06 19.91 19.02
C VAL A 325 -1.85 20.54 20.18
N GLY A 326 -2.95 19.92 20.60
CA GLY A 326 -3.81 20.40 21.68
C GLY A 326 -3.19 20.30 23.09
N VAL A 327 -2.12 19.51 23.25
CA VAL A 327 -1.42 19.36 24.54
C VAL A 327 -0.82 20.68 25.05
N TYR A 328 -0.41 21.57 24.14
CA TYR A 328 0.13 22.86 24.53
C TYR A 328 -0.90 23.98 24.36
N HIS A 329 -0.89 24.96 25.26
CA HIS A 329 -1.79 26.12 25.25
C HIS A 329 -1.83 26.84 23.90
N VAL A 330 -0.69 26.95 23.29
CA VAL A 330 -0.48 27.56 21.97
C VAL A 330 -1.17 26.75 20.84
N GLY A 331 -1.06 25.43 20.89
CA GLY A 331 -1.70 24.53 19.91
C GLY A 331 -3.21 24.52 20.03
N HIS A 332 -3.75 24.62 21.24
CA HIS A 332 -5.19 24.75 21.44
C HIS A 332 -5.76 26.01 20.75
N SER A 333 -5.05 27.13 20.85
CA SER A 333 -5.41 28.38 20.17
C SER A 333 -5.37 28.26 18.63
N LEU A 334 -4.42 27.51 18.08
CA LEU A 334 -4.32 27.24 16.65
C LEU A 334 -5.51 26.46 16.10
N LYS A 335 -5.94 25.42 16.79
CA LYS A 335 -7.12 24.63 16.37
C LYS A 335 -8.40 25.45 16.48
N ALA A 336 -8.63 26.09 17.62
CA ALA A 336 -9.87 26.79 17.91
C ALA A 336 -10.08 28.04 17.02
N ASN A 337 -9.01 28.80 16.78
CA ASN A 337 -9.10 30.11 16.14
C ASN A 337 -8.73 30.10 14.66
N LEU A 338 -7.80 29.24 14.23
CA LEU A 338 -7.20 29.31 12.90
C LEU A 338 -7.64 28.18 11.94
N ARG A 339 -8.42 27.18 12.40
CA ARG A 339 -8.85 26.05 11.54
C ARG A 339 -7.66 25.35 10.82
N VAL A 340 -6.53 25.22 11.52
CA VAL A 340 -5.37 24.45 11.06
C VAL A 340 -5.72 22.96 11.17
N LEU A 341 -5.43 22.20 10.12
CA LEU A 341 -5.63 20.75 10.13
C LEU A 341 -4.50 20.07 10.92
N GLU A 342 -4.83 18.98 11.59
CA GLU A 342 -3.87 18.15 12.31
C GLU A 342 -3.86 16.73 11.77
N ALA A 343 -2.68 16.18 11.53
CA ALA A 343 -2.53 14.85 10.94
C ALA A 343 -2.70 13.71 11.95
N TYR A 344 -2.62 14.01 13.26
CA TYR A 344 -2.66 12.99 14.31
C TYR A 344 -1.68 11.85 14.05
N ASP A 345 -2.16 10.62 13.96
CA ASP A 345 -1.37 9.40 13.79
C ASP A 345 -1.10 9.00 12.33
N MET A 346 -1.49 9.86 11.37
CA MET A 346 -1.22 9.62 9.94
C MET A 346 0.28 9.62 9.63
N THR A 347 0.68 8.83 8.64
CA THR A 347 2.03 8.96 8.08
C THR A 347 2.13 10.22 7.22
N THR A 348 3.32 10.80 7.11
CA THR A 348 3.55 11.95 6.22
C THR A 348 3.18 11.63 4.78
N GLU A 349 3.50 10.42 4.32
CA GLU A 349 3.17 9.93 2.98
C GLU A 349 1.65 9.92 2.75
N ALA A 350 0.89 9.48 3.76
CA ALA A 350 -0.57 9.49 3.69
C ALA A 350 -1.14 10.91 3.70
N VAL A 351 -0.61 11.81 4.53
CA VAL A 351 -1.05 13.21 4.59
C VAL A 351 -0.86 13.91 3.23
N VAL A 352 0.33 13.76 2.64
CA VAL A 352 0.64 14.32 1.32
C VAL A 352 -0.35 13.82 0.26
N ALA A 353 -0.50 12.49 0.16
CA ALA A 353 -1.36 11.88 -0.84
C ALA A 353 -2.84 12.21 -0.62
N LYS A 354 -3.30 12.25 0.64
CA LYS A 354 -4.68 12.63 0.97
C LYS A 354 -5.01 14.05 0.58
N LEU A 355 -4.12 14.99 0.89
CA LEU A 355 -4.32 16.39 0.50
C LEU A 355 -4.34 16.57 -1.03
N MET A 356 -3.42 15.94 -1.76
CA MET A 356 -3.45 15.96 -3.22
C MET A 356 -4.77 15.42 -3.77
N TRP A 357 -5.29 14.33 -3.19
CA TRP A 357 -6.58 13.76 -3.57
C TRP A 357 -7.77 14.67 -3.22
N ILE A 358 -7.77 15.31 -2.04
CA ILE A 358 -8.84 16.21 -1.61
C ILE A 358 -8.87 17.46 -2.50
N LEU A 359 -7.71 18.12 -2.66
CA LEU A 359 -7.60 19.37 -3.42
C LEU A 359 -7.85 19.15 -4.92
N GLY A 360 -7.59 17.98 -5.46
CA GLY A 360 -8.01 17.61 -6.81
C GLY A 360 -9.55 17.52 -6.98
N ARG A 361 -10.33 17.58 -5.88
CA ARG A 361 -11.80 17.49 -5.87
C ARG A 361 -12.47 18.78 -5.44
N THR A 362 -11.94 19.45 -4.42
CA THR A 362 -12.55 20.63 -3.82
C THR A 362 -11.53 21.51 -3.12
N HIS A 363 -11.79 22.82 -3.15
CA HIS A 363 -11.09 23.83 -2.35
C HIS A 363 -12.04 24.50 -1.33
N ASP A 364 -13.29 24.00 -1.20
CA ASP A 364 -14.17 24.45 -0.14
C ASP A 364 -13.64 23.98 1.23
N ARG A 365 -13.36 24.93 2.12
CA ARG A 365 -12.71 24.65 3.41
C ARG A 365 -13.46 23.65 4.26
N THR A 366 -14.77 23.74 4.30
CA THR A 366 -15.60 22.85 5.13
C THR A 366 -15.58 21.42 4.59
N GLU A 367 -15.63 21.29 3.26
CA GLU A 367 -15.55 19.96 2.64
C GLU A 367 -14.13 19.37 2.72
N VAL A 368 -13.07 20.20 2.59
CA VAL A 368 -11.68 19.78 2.80
C VAL A 368 -11.48 19.23 4.21
N GLU A 369 -11.92 19.96 5.26
CA GLU A 369 -11.83 19.49 6.65
C GLU A 369 -12.58 18.18 6.86
N LYS A 370 -13.81 18.09 6.37
CA LYS A 370 -14.62 16.88 6.46
C LYS A 370 -13.94 15.67 5.78
N LEU A 371 -13.44 15.84 4.56
CA LEU A 371 -12.74 14.78 3.84
C LEU A 371 -11.42 14.41 4.51
N PHE A 372 -10.69 15.40 5.05
CA PHE A 372 -9.43 15.17 5.74
C PHE A 372 -9.61 14.29 6.99
N TYR A 373 -10.65 14.53 7.77
CA TYR A 373 -10.95 13.75 8.97
C TYR A 373 -11.84 12.52 8.73
N THR A 374 -12.28 12.29 7.51
CA THR A 374 -12.96 11.03 7.15
C THR A 374 -11.91 9.92 7.00
N PRO A 375 -11.94 8.86 7.84
CA PRO A 375 -10.99 7.77 7.72
C PRO A 375 -11.11 7.03 6.40
N ILE A 376 -10.02 6.88 5.68
CA ILE A 376 -9.91 6.09 4.43
C ILE A 376 -8.79 5.09 4.61
N ALA A 377 -9.09 3.80 4.39
CA ALA A 377 -8.11 2.73 4.56
C ALA A 377 -7.32 2.84 5.88
N LYS A 378 -8.01 3.16 6.98
CA LYS A 378 -7.44 3.30 8.34
C LYS A 378 -6.25 4.27 8.42
N ASP A 379 -6.21 5.28 7.57
CA ASP A 379 -5.15 6.30 7.53
C ASP A 379 -5.07 7.17 8.79
N ILE A 380 -6.18 7.33 9.49
CA ILE A 380 -6.30 8.04 10.76
C ILE A 380 -7.15 7.21 11.73
N LEU A 381 -6.74 7.14 12.99
CA LEU A 381 -7.47 6.45 14.05
C LEU A 381 -7.96 7.49 15.07
N PHE A 382 -9.24 7.42 15.42
CA PHE A 382 -9.78 8.23 16.49
C PHE A 382 -9.95 7.38 17.76
N PRO A 383 -9.55 7.86 18.94
CA PRO A 383 -9.80 7.17 20.19
C PRO A 383 -11.30 7.03 20.44
N VAL A 384 -11.70 5.93 21.11
CA VAL A 384 -13.11 5.59 21.39
C VAL A 384 -13.85 6.71 22.13
N HIS A 385 -13.12 7.54 22.91
CA HIS A 385 -13.66 8.64 23.69
C HIS A 385 -13.38 10.04 23.08
N GLY A 386 -12.95 10.08 21.82
CA GLY A 386 -12.50 11.33 21.17
C GLY A 386 -11.13 11.80 21.65
N TRP A 387 -10.48 12.63 20.86
CA TRP A 387 -9.25 13.33 21.24
C TRP A 387 -9.60 14.56 22.10
N GLY A 388 -10.32 14.42 23.21
CA GLY A 388 -10.61 15.53 24.14
C GLY A 388 -11.02 16.86 23.47
N LEU A 389 -11.80 16.80 22.37
CA LEU A 389 -12.31 17.99 21.67
C LEU A 389 -13.48 18.60 22.40
#